data_20b8f62cfbe2f69f127506af620f54e0
#
_entry.id   20b8f62cfbe2f69f127506af620f54e0
#
_cell.length_a   1.000
_cell.length_b   1.000
_cell.length_c   1.000
_cell.angle_alpha   90.00
_cell.angle_beta   90.00
_cell.angle_gamma   90.00
#
_symmetry.space_group_name_H-M   'P 1'
#
loop_
_entity.id
_entity.type
_entity.pdbx_description
1 polymer ?
#
loop_
_entity_poly.entity_id
_entity_poly.type
_entity_poly.pdbx_seq_one_letter_code
_entity_poly.pdbx_strand_id
1 'polypeptide(L)'
;MNEMLLQLGKNAKDAETELRNITTNKKNEVLEAVADHLVECTEQFLSANAIDVEHGKANHMPEGLVDRLLLTRERIEGMAEGLRQLVSLEDPIGEVTGMKKRPNGLLIGQKRVPLGVVGIIYEARPNVTADAFGLCFKTGNVVILKGGSDALHSNEA
;
A
#
# COMPACT_ATOMS: atom_id res chain seq x y z
N MET A 1 -17.10 7.72 19.61
CA MET A 1 -16.17 7.16 18.60
C MET A 1 -16.91 7.12 17.27
N ASN A 2 -16.30 7.51 16.15
CA ASN A 2 -16.99 7.57 14.85
C ASN A 2 -17.32 6.15 14.38
N GLU A 3 -18.61 5.86 14.10
CA GLU A 3 -19.09 4.53 13.69
C GLU A 3 -18.41 4.04 12.40
N MET A 4 -18.14 4.96 11.47
CA MET A 4 -17.42 4.65 10.23
C MET A 4 -16.00 4.12 10.51
N LEU A 5 -15.27 4.73 11.45
CA LEU A 5 -13.92 4.25 11.82
C LEU A 5 -13.97 2.89 12.51
N LEU A 6 -14.99 2.64 13.32
CA LEU A 6 -15.20 1.33 13.94
C LEU A 6 -15.47 0.26 12.88
N GLN A 7 -16.32 0.58 11.90
CA GLN A 7 -16.63 -0.36 10.82
C GLN A 7 -15.40 -0.63 9.94
N LEU A 8 -14.62 0.42 9.61
CA LEU A 8 -13.36 0.26 8.88
C LEU A 8 -12.39 -0.66 9.62
N GLY A 9 -12.25 -0.47 10.94
CA GLY A 9 -11.41 -1.33 11.77
C GLY A 9 -11.88 -2.78 11.81
N LYS A 10 -13.19 -3.05 11.84
CA LYS A 10 -13.74 -4.41 11.75
C LYS A 10 -13.46 -5.03 10.40
N ASN A 11 -13.75 -4.32 9.31
CA ASN A 11 -13.47 -4.79 7.95
C ASN A 11 -11.99 -5.15 7.77
N ALA A 12 -11.09 -4.33 8.32
CA ALA A 12 -9.66 -4.58 8.27
C ALA A 12 -9.26 -5.85 9.05
N LYS A 13 -9.89 -6.12 10.19
CA LYS A 13 -9.64 -7.35 10.97
C LYS A 13 -10.20 -8.60 10.28
N ASP A 14 -11.33 -8.50 9.62
CA ASP A 14 -11.90 -9.60 8.86
C ASP A 14 -11.01 -9.91 7.64
N ALA A 15 -10.57 -8.89 6.90
CA ALA A 15 -9.64 -9.02 5.78
C ALA A 15 -8.28 -9.60 6.20
N GLU A 16 -7.77 -9.27 7.42
CA GLU A 16 -6.53 -9.86 7.96
C GLU A 16 -6.62 -11.38 8.02
N THR A 17 -7.77 -11.91 8.44
CA THR A 17 -7.98 -13.35 8.57
C THR A 17 -7.92 -14.05 7.19
N GLU A 18 -8.47 -13.43 6.16
CA GLU A 18 -8.42 -13.93 4.79
C GLU A 18 -7.00 -13.82 4.21
N LEU A 19 -6.35 -12.66 4.38
CA LEU A 19 -5.02 -12.38 3.82
C LEU A 19 -3.93 -13.33 4.36
N ARG A 20 -4.06 -13.80 5.59
CA ARG A 20 -3.14 -14.79 6.18
C ARG A 20 -3.08 -16.11 5.42
N ASN A 21 -4.14 -16.45 4.68
CA ASN A 21 -4.26 -17.71 3.93
C ASN A 21 -3.89 -17.56 2.45
N ILE A 22 -3.59 -16.34 2.00
CA ILE A 22 -3.23 -16.08 0.61
C ILE A 22 -1.79 -16.52 0.36
N THR A 23 -1.58 -17.28 -0.72
CA THR A 23 -0.26 -17.75 -1.13
C THR A 23 0.58 -16.61 -1.74
N THR A 24 1.91 -16.75 -1.74
CA THR A 24 2.83 -15.80 -2.39
C THR A 24 2.48 -15.60 -3.86
N ASN A 25 2.14 -16.67 -4.59
CA ASN A 25 1.75 -16.57 -6.00
C ASN A 25 0.50 -15.69 -6.17
N LYS A 26 -0.50 -15.88 -5.30
CA LYS A 26 -1.72 -15.06 -5.35
C LYS A 26 -1.47 -13.59 -5.01
N LYS A 27 -0.58 -13.31 -4.05
CA LYS A 27 -0.14 -11.94 -3.76
C LYS A 27 0.52 -11.31 -4.99
N ASN A 28 1.42 -12.05 -5.65
CA ASN A 28 2.11 -11.59 -6.85
C ASN A 28 1.11 -11.32 -8.00
N GLU A 29 0.16 -12.21 -8.26
CA GLU A 29 -0.90 -12.01 -9.26
C GLU A 29 -1.70 -10.72 -9.00
N VAL A 30 -2.04 -10.45 -7.74
CA VAL A 30 -2.78 -9.23 -7.36
C VAL A 30 -1.93 -7.98 -7.57
N LEU A 31 -0.64 -8.00 -7.17
CA LEU A 31 0.27 -6.87 -7.37
C LEU A 31 0.47 -6.54 -8.86
N GLU A 32 0.63 -7.57 -9.71
CA GLU A 32 0.69 -7.39 -11.17
C GLU A 32 -0.61 -6.79 -11.72
N ALA A 33 -1.76 -7.34 -11.33
CA ALA A 33 -3.05 -6.83 -11.76
C ALA A 33 -3.27 -5.36 -11.36
N VAL A 34 -2.85 -4.95 -10.16
CA VAL A 34 -2.91 -3.55 -9.72
C VAL A 34 -1.95 -2.68 -10.52
N ALA A 35 -0.73 -3.17 -10.81
CA ALA A 35 0.23 -2.46 -11.63
C ALA A 35 -0.29 -2.23 -13.05
N ASP A 36 -0.92 -3.24 -13.66
CA ASP A 36 -1.51 -3.14 -14.98
C ASP A 36 -2.69 -2.16 -14.97
N HIS A 37 -3.54 -2.21 -13.95
CA HIS A 37 -4.69 -1.32 -13.80
C HIS A 37 -4.27 0.16 -13.64
N LEU A 38 -3.17 0.44 -12.92
CA LEU A 38 -2.61 1.79 -12.81
C LEU A 38 -2.25 2.35 -14.19
N VAL A 39 -1.66 1.54 -15.06
CA VAL A 39 -1.28 1.96 -16.41
C VAL A 39 -2.51 2.11 -17.30
N GLU A 40 -3.45 1.17 -17.26
CA GLU A 40 -4.69 1.21 -18.06
C GLU A 40 -5.56 2.42 -17.72
N CYS A 41 -5.66 2.78 -16.43
CA CYS A 41 -6.48 3.90 -15.95
C CYS A 41 -5.73 5.22 -15.83
N THR A 42 -4.54 5.36 -16.46
CA THR A 42 -3.70 6.56 -16.38
C THR A 42 -4.49 7.86 -16.59
N GLU A 43 -5.35 7.95 -17.60
CA GLU A 43 -6.11 9.17 -17.92
C GLU A 43 -7.12 9.53 -16.81
N GLN A 44 -7.70 8.53 -16.15
CA GLN A 44 -8.57 8.74 -15.00
C GLN A 44 -7.80 9.36 -13.84
N PHE A 45 -6.64 8.79 -13.50
CA PHE A 45 -5.78 9.32 -12.43
C PHE A 45 -5.29 10.73 -12.73
N LEU A 46 -4.86 11.01 -13.98
CA LEU A 46 -4.42 12.34 -14.38
C LEU A 46 -5.55 13.36 -14.28
N SER A 47 -6.76 12.99 -14.66
CA SER A 47 -7.94 13.86 -14.58
C SER A 47 -8.30 14.19 -13.14
N ALA A 48 -8.30 13.21 -12.25
CA ALA A 48 -8.55 13.40 -10.81
C ALA A 48 -7.43 14.25 -10.16
N ASN A 49 -6.18 13.98 -10.51
CA ASN A 49 -5.04 14.72 -10.01
C ASN A 49 -5.02 16.19 -10.45
N ALA A 50 -5.48 16.47 -11.66
CA ALA A 50 -5.58 17.86 -12.14
C ALA A 50 -6.48 18.72 -11.23
N ILE A 51 -7.57 18.15 -10.68
CA ILE A 51 -8.46 18.84 -9.73
C ILE A 51 -7.70 19.19 -8.45
N ASP A 52 -6.96 18.23 -7.88
CA ASP A 52 -6.19 18.44 -6.65
C ASP A 52 -5.09 19.50 -6.87
N VAL A 53 -4.38 19.43 -7.99
CA VAL A 53 -3.33 20.41 -8.36
C VAL A 53 -3.91 21.81 -8.55
N GLU A 54 -5.06 21.93 -9.19
CA GLU A 54 -5.74 23.23 -9.36
C GLU A 54 -6.16 23.80 -8.00
N HIS A 55 -6.75 22.99 -7.12
CA HIS A 55 -7.09 23.40 -5.75
C HIS A 55 -5.85 23.80 -4.94
N GLY A 56 -4.76 23.05 -5.05
CA GLY A 56 -3.49 23.37 -4.38
C GLY A 56 -2.95 24.74 -4.83
N LYS A 57 -2.93 25.01 -6.13
CA LYS A 57 -2.50 26.31 -6.68
C LYS A 57 -3.41 27.45 -6.25
N ALA A 58 -4.73 27.26 -6.28
CA ALA A 58 -5.70 28.25 -5.84
C ALA A 58 -5.55 28.59 -4.35
N ASN A 59 -5.12 27.64 -3.53
CA ASN A 59 -4.86 27.81 -2.12
C ASN A 59 -3.41 28.27 -1.82
N HIS A 60 -2.68 28.76 -2.82
CA HIS A 60 -1.31 29.25 -2.67
C HIS A 60 -0.33 28.21 -2.11
N MET A 61 -0.53 26.93 -2.43
CA MET A 61 0.41 25.87 -2.04
C MET A 61 1.79 26.16 -2.62
N PRO A 62 2.87 26.01 -1.81
CA PRO A 62 4.24 26.16 -2.29
C PRO A 62 4.55 25.25 -3.48
N GLU A 63 5.30 25.75 -4.48
CA GLU A 63 5.63 25.02 -5.71
C GLU A 63 6.19 23.62 -5.47
N GLY A 64 7.07 23.45 -4.47
CA GLY A 64 7.64 22.15 -4.11
C GLY A 64 6.61 21.15 -3.55
N LEU A 65 5.48 21.63 -2.99
CA LEU A 65 4.37 20.75 -2.58
C LEU A 65 3.46 20.45 -3.77
N VAL A 66 3.24 21.41 -4.67
CA VAL A 66 2.51 21.20 -5.92
C VAL A 66 3.22 20.14 -6.78
N ASP A 67 4.56 20.19 -6.88
CA ASP A 67 5.33 19.17 -7.60
C ASP A 67 5.18 17.78 -6.97
N ARG A 68 5.16 17.69 -5.65
CA ARG A 68 4.92 16.41 -4.95
C ARG A 68 3.52 15.85 -5.14
N LEU A 69 2.54 16.72 -5.30
CA LEU A 69 1.15 16.37 -5.54
C LEU A 69 0.90 15.94 -6.99
N LEU A 70 1.63 16.54 -7.93
CA LEU A 70 1.43 16.33 -9.36
C LEU A 70 1.71 14.88 -9.75
N LEU A 71 0.77 14.24 -10.43
CA LEU A 71 0.96 13.00 -11.18
C LEU A 71 1.27 13.32 -12.64
N THR A 72 2.16 12.55 -13.22
CA THR A 72 2.42 12.49 -14.65
C THR A 72 2.31 11.03 -15.10
N ARG A 73 2.23 10.79 -16.41
CA ARG A 73 2.24 9.43 -16.96
C ARG A 73 3.45 8.65 -16.47
N GLU A 74 4.63 9.25 -16.50
CA GLU A 74 5.88 8.64 -16.06
C GLU A 74 5.85 8.31 -14.56
N ARG A 75 5.23 9.16 -13.74
CA ARG A 75 5.07 8.90 -12.29
C ARG A 75 4.12 7.73 -12.03
N ILE A 76 3.03 7.62 -12.80
CA ILE A 76 2.09 6.48 -12.71
C ILE A 76 2.76 5.19 -13.19
N GLU A 77 3.49 5.23 -14.31
CA GLU A 77 4.30 4.09 -14.77
C GLU A 77 5.35 3.68 -13.73
N GLY A 78 5.97 4.66 -13.06
CA GLY A 78 6.89 4.42 -11.93
C GLY A 78 6.22 3.74 -10.74
N MET A 79 4.98 4.09 -10.40
CA MET A 79 4.19 3.41 -9.36
C MET A 79 3.92 1.94 -9.75
N ALA A 80 3.50 1.70 -10.98
CA ALA A 80 3.26 0.36 -11.51
C ALA A 80 4.55 -0.49 -11.48
N GLU A 81 5.68 0.09 -11.92
CA GLU A 81 6.98 -0.57 -11.87
C GLU A 81 7.41 -0.89 -10.44
N GLY A 82 7.16 0.00 -9.47
CA GLY A 82 7.39 -0.26 -8.05
C GLY A 82 6.65 -1.49 -7.54
N LEU A 83 5.38 -1.67 -7.94
CA LEU A 83 4.60 -2.87 -7.60
C LEU A 83 5.16 -4.13 -8.26
N ARG A 84 5.60 -4.07 -9.52
CA ARG A 84 6.25 -5.19 -10.22
C ARG A 84 7.59 -5.57 -9.58
N GLN A 85 8.35 -4.60 -9.10
CA GLN A 85 9.56 -4.86 -8.32
C GLN A 85 9.26 -5.65 -7.05
N LEU A 86 8.16 -5.32 -6.33
CA LEU A 86 7.73 -6.10 -5.17
C LEU A 86 7.37 -7.55 -5.53
N VAL A 87 6.82 -7.80 -6.72
CA VAL A 87 6.56 -9.16 -7.20
C VAL A 87 7.86 -9.97 -7.28
N SER A 88 8.94 -9.36 -7.75
CA SER A 88 10.24 -10.01 -7.89
C SER A 88 10.94 -10.34 -6.57
N LEU A 89 10.56 -9.69 -5.47
CA LEU A 89 11.13 -9.94 -4.16
C LEU A 89 10.56 -11.23 -3.53
N GLU A 90 11.39 -11.89 -2.74
CA GLU A 90 10.95 -13.02 -1.93
C GLU A 90 9.88 -12.58 -0.91
N ASP A 91 8.92 -13.47 -0.65
CA ASP A 91 7.93 -13.24 0.41
C ASP A 91 8.58 -13.53 1.77
N PRO A 92 8.71 -12.54 2.64
CA PRO A 92 9.37 -12.75 3.93
C PRO A 92 8.51 -13.55 4.91
N ILE A 93 7.21 -13.70 4.63
CA ILE A 93 6.27 -14.35 5.56
C ILE A 93 6.45 -15.86 5.52
N GLY A 94 6.66 -16.43 6.69
CA GLY A 94 6.90 -17.87 6.84
C GLY A 94 8.39 -18.23 6.88
N GLU A 95 9.30 -17.31 6.58
CA GLU A 95 10.74 -17.52 6.71
C GLU A 95 11.11 -17.92 8.13
N VAL A 96 11.92 -18.98 8.27
CA VAL A 96 12.51 -19.42 9.55
C VAL A 96 13.92 -18.89 9.65
N THR A 97 14.14 -17.87 10.47
CA THR A 97 15.44 -17.18 10.59
C THR A 97 16.47 -17.89 11.45
N GLY A 98 16.05 -18.90 12.19
CA GLY A 98 16.95 -19.71 13.01
C GLY A 98 16.24 -20.81 13.77
N MET A 99 16.98 -21.89 14.07
CA MET A 99 16.54 -23.04 14.88
C MET A 99 17.62 -23.40 15.89
N LYS A 100 17.27 -23.55 17.15
CA LYS A 100 18.21 -23.88 18.22
C LYS A 100 17.65 -24.99 19.12
N LYS A 101 18.44 -26.07 19.32
CA LYS A 101 18.14 -27.08 20.32
C LYS A 101 18.55 -26.56 21.69
N ARG A 102 17.66 -26.65 22.65
CA ARG A 102 17.93 -26.26 24.05
C ARG A 102 18.45 -27.47 24.84
N PRO A 103 19.10 -27.26 26.02
CA PRO A 103 19.60 -28.35 26.84
C PRO A 103 18.53 -29.36 27.29
N ASN A 104 17.28 -28.92 27.45
CA ASN A 104 16.13 -29.76 27.78
C ASN A 104 15.54 -30.53 26.57
N GLY A 105 16.18 -30.46 25.41
CA GLY A 105 15.75 -31.15 24.20
C GLY A 105 14.75 -30.37 23.30
N LEU A 106 14.20 -29.24 23.74
CA LEU A 106 13.30 -28.43 22.93
C LEU A 106 14.02 -27.84 21.72
N LEU A 107 13.34 -27.86 20.57
CA LEU A 107 13.76 -27.18 19.34
C LEU A 107 12.98 -25.88 19.21
N ILE A 108 13.65 -24.73 19.33
CA ILE A 108 13.05 -23.40 19.27
C ILE A 108 13.49 -22.74 17.98
N GLY A 109 12.50 -22.27 17.18
CA GLY A 109 12.72 -21.52 15.95
C GLY A 109 12.07 -20.14 16.00
N GLN A 110 12.58 -19.23 15.18
CA GLN A 110 11.97 -17.93 14.91
C GLN A 110 11.38 -17.94 13.50
N LYS A 111 10.10 -17.62 13.38
CA LYS A 111 9.38 -17.54 12.11
C LYS A 111 8.82 -16.15 11.92
N ARG A 112 8.98 -15.56 10.73
CA ARG A 112 8.40 -14.27 10.38
C ARG A 112 6.89 -14.42 10.16
N VAL A 113 6.12 -13.51 10.72
CA VAL A 113 4.65 -13.43 10.59
C VAL A 113 4.24 -12.00 10.27
N PRO A 114 3.07 -11.77 9.64
CA PRO A 114 2.54 -10.42 9.43
C PRO A 114 2.33 -9.68 10.76
N LEU A 115 2.42 -8.35 10.72
CA LEU A 115 2.05 -7.50 11.86
C LEU A 115 0.54 -7.50 12.10
N GLY A 116 -0.25 -7.67 11.04
CA GLY A 116 -1.70 -7.67 11.06
C GLY A 116 -2.29 -6.48 10.31
N VAL A 117 -2.98 -5.58 11.02
CA VAL A 117 -3.53 -4.34 10.44
C VAL A 117 -2.57 -3.18 10.71
N VAL A 118 -2.14 -2.49 9.65
CA VAL A 118 -1.23 -1.35 9.70
C VAL A 118 -1.99 -0.08 9.31
N GLY A 119 -1.94 0.95 10.13
CA GLY A 119 -2.44 2.29 9.80
C GLY A 119 -1.31 3.16 9.29
N ILE A 120 -1.47 3.79 8.12
CA ILE A 120 -0.49 4.71 7.53
C ILE A 120 -1.16 6.05 7.29
N ILE A 121 -0.58 7.10 7.90
CA ILE A 121 -0.99 8.50 7.71
C ILE A 121 0.12 9.18 6.93
N TYR A 122 -0.25 9.80 5.81
CA TYR A 122 0.71 10.45 4.91
C TYR A 122 0.14 11.75 4.34
N GLU A 123 1.03 12.60 3.83
CA GLU A 123 0.67 13.89 3.24
C GLU A 123 0.30 13.77 1.75
N ALA A 124 0.26 14.90 1.05
CA ALA A 124 -0.10 15.06 -0.36
C ALA A 124 0.91 14.41 -1.34
N ARG A 125 0.94 13.09 -1.38
CA ARG A 125 1.76 12.29 -2.31
C ARG A 125 0.96 11.10 -2.81
N PRO A 126 0.28 11.21 -3.95
CA PRO A 126 -0.58 10.13 -4.46
C PRO A 126 0.15 8.79 -4.67
N ASN A 127 1.44 8.81 -5.04
CA ASN A 127 2.24 7.60 -5.19
C ASN A 127 2.36 6.77 -3.91
N VAL A 128 2.33 7.42 -2.72
CA VAL A 128 2.45 6.71 -1.43
C VAL A 128 1.30 5.74 -1.22
N THR A 129 0.12 6.00 -1.78
CA THR A 129 -1.03 5.10 -1.72
C THR A 129 -0.71 3.72 -2.31
N ALA A 130 -0.14 3.69 -3.52
CA ALA A 130 0.26 2.45 -4.19
C ALA A 130 1.44 1.77 -3.48
N ASP A 131 2.47 2.54 -3.11
CA ASP A 131 3.66 2.04 -2.42
C ASP A 131 3.30 1.38 -1.08
N ALA A 132 2.50 2.08 -0.27
CA ALA A 132 2.06 1.61 1.04
C ALA A 132 1.18 0.36 0.94
N PHE A 133 0.24 0.33 -0.03
CA PHE A 133 -0.54 -0.86 -0.33
C PHE A 133 0.37 -2.02 -0.70
N GLY A 134 1.23 -1.85 -1.69
CA GLY A 134 2.09 -2.92 -2.22
C GLY A 134 2.98 -3.54 -1.15
N LEU A 135 3.66 -2.72 -0.35
CA LEU A 135 4.53 -3.16 0.74
C LEU A 135 3.76 -3.93 1.83
N CYS A 136 2.62 -3.40 2.27
CA CYS A 136 1.80 -4.06 3.28
C CYS A 136 1.21 -5.37 2.75
N PHE A 137 0.66 -5.36 1.56
CA PHE A 137 0.02 -6.52 0.94
C PHE A 137 1.02 -7.65 0.67
N LYS A 138 2.21 -7.35 0.10
CA LYS A 138 3.28 -8.34 -0.12
C LYS A 138 3.69 -9.03 1.18
N THR A 139 3.76 -8.26 2.27
CA THR A 139 4.14 -8.77 3.60
C THR A 139 2.95 -9.29 4.42
N GLY A 140 1.79 -9.53 3.79
CA GLY A 140 0.62 -10.15 4.41
C GLY A 140 -0.09 -9.27 5.44
N ASN A 141 0.10 -7.95 5.38
CA ASN A 141 -0.56 -6.99 6.25
C ASN A 141 -1.73 -6.31 5.53
N VAL A 142 -2.83 -6.15 6.24
CA VAL A 142 -3.92 -5.25 5.83
C VAL A 142 -3.50 -3.82 6.13
N VAL A 143 -3.78 -2.88 5.23
CA VAL A 143 -3.46 -1.47 5.44
C VAL A 143 -4.71 -0.61 5.50
N ILE A 144 -4.75 0.33 6.43
CA ILE A 144 -5.70 1.44 6.48
C ILE A 144 -4.93 2.69 6.10
N LEU A 145 -5.28 3.28 4.97
CA LEU A 145 -4.61 4.46 4.42
C LEU A 145 -5.38 5.73 4.77
N LYS A 146 -4.67 6.73 5.28
CA LYS A 146 -5.21 8.07 5.51
C LYS A 146 -4.32 9.09 4.83
N GLY A 147 -4.65 9.45 3.59
CA GLY A 147 -3.99 10.52 2.85
C GLY A 147 -4.37 11.92 3.34
N GLY A 148 -3.59 12.91 2.94
CA GLY A 148 -3.89 14.32 3.15
C GLY A 148 -5.09 14.78 2.31
N SER A 149 -5.77 15.84 2.75
CA SER A 149 -6.90 16.44 2.03
C SER A 149 -6.54 17.02 0.66
N ASP A 150 -5.28 17.37 0.49
CA ASP A 150 -4.78 18.01 -0.75
C ASP A 150 -4.70 17.04 -1.94
N ALA A 151 -4.73 15.73 -1.68
CA ALA A 151 -4.68 14.67 -2.70
C ALA A 151 -5.96 13.81 -2.67
N LEU A 152 -7.10 14.37 -2.28
CA LEU A 152 -8.32 13.60 -2.06
C LEU A 152 -8.81 12.92 -3.35
N HIS A 153 -8.97 13.68 -4.43
CA HIS A 153 -9.46 13.14 -5.70
C HIS A 153 -8.50 12.11 -6.31
N SER A 154 -7.18 12.37 -6.19
CA SER A 154 -6.15 11.44 -6.67
C SER A 154 -6.14 10.12 -5.88
N ASN A 155 -6.47 10.15 -4.58
CA ASN A 155 -6.48 8.96 -3.74
C ASN A 155 -7.79 8.15 -3.84
N GLU A 156 -8.87 8.77 -4.32
CA GLU A 156 -10.18 8.13 -4.52
C GLU A 156 -10.36 7.58 -5.94
N ALA A 157 -9.54 8.02 -6.90
CA ALA A 157 -9.59 7.57 -8.29
C ALA A 157 -9.04 6.16 -8.46
#